data_aabdcfb5d36653198506162fe4ee4390
#
_entry.id   aabdcfb5d36653198506162fe4ee4390
#
_cell.length_a   1.000
_cell.length_b   1.000
_cell.length_c   1.000
_cell.angle_alpha   90.00
_cell.angle_beta   90.00
_cell.angle_gamma   90.00
#
_symmetry.space_group_name_H-M   'P 1'
#
loop_
_entity.id
_entity.type
_entity.pdbx_description
1 polymer ?
#
loop_
_entity_poly.entity_id
_entity_poly.type
_entity_poly.pdbx_seq_one_letter_code
_entity_poly.pdbx_strand_id
1 'polypeptide(L)'
;MTQNKTRIWFGFGSSLLLAGSTLPAIAAADKAEAAVPAAHAQHLNEPSATQGGEGGEAGYTHEDPDQVFAVNLLLSKGHLHIAHEMAGVGRWDIAAAHAQHPAAETYDKLRPELKKRNAASFEAELDLLVDAITEKKPREEVRQAYESVIAKIDAALGKIESAKGVSPAFIMSSAMALLKQASAEYVIGVSEGKVVNLQEYQDANGFAWVADQRIASLDPASPGLDEVRALLAKLKSLWSASAEMGSVVAPETDFLGTISRIELKAGKIK
;
A
#
# COMPACT_ATOMS: atom_id res chain seq x y z
N MET A 1 -30.79 -7.99 25.22
CA MET A 1 -30.23 -9.27 24.78
C MET A 1 -29.43 -8.99 23.51
N THR A 2 -28.16 -8.72 23.68
CA THR A 2 -27.21 -8.39 22.60
C THR A 2 -26.65 -9.69 22.07
N GLN A 3 -26.98 -10.05 20.83
CA GLN A 3 -26.39 -11.20 20.15
C GLN A 3 -24.98 -10.82 19.69
N ASN A 4 -23.97 -11.45 20.28
CA ASN A 4 -22.60 -11.42 19.81
C ASN A 4 -22.52 -12.20 18.47
N LYS A 5 -22.46 -11.50 17.35
CA LYS A 5 -22.18 -12.13 16.05
C LYS A 5 -20.67 -12.32 15.92
N THR A 6 -20.19 -13.51 16.23
CA THR A 6 -18.81 -13.92 15.88
C THR A 6 -18.75 -14.04 14.35
N ARG A 7 -18.10 -13.10 13.70
CA ARG A 7 -17.82 -13.17 12.26
C ARG A 7 -16.63 -14.12 12.04
N ILE A 8 -16.90 -15.23 11.37
CA ILE A 8 -15.87 -16.16 10.91
C ILE A 8 -15.43 -15.70 9.53
N TRP A 9 -14.22 -15.22 9.41
CA TRP A 9 -13.59 -14.86 8.15
C TRP A 9 -13.09 -16.14 7.46
N PHE A 10 -13.62 -16.44 6.28
CA PHE A 10 -13.14 -17.53 5.45
C PHE A 10 -12.01 -17.03 4.56
N GLY A 11 -10.79 -17.44 4.86
CA GLY A 11 -9.69 -17.32 3.92
C GLY A 11 -9.94 -18.24 2.72
N PHE A 12 -10.00 -17.69 1.51
CA PHE A 12 -10.06 -18.47 0.28
C PHE A 12 -8.68 -19.05 -0.04
N GLY A 13 -8.41 -20.24 0.48
CA GLY A 13 -7.28 -21.05 0.05
C GLY A 13 -7.62 -21.78 -1.25
N SER A 14 -7.04 -21.33 -2.36
CA SER A 14 -7.10 -22.07 -3.63
C SER A 14 -6.14 -23.25 -3.60
N SER A 15 -6.64 -24.45 -3.38
CA SER A 15 -5.86 -25.69 -3.50
C SER A 15 -5.74 -26.10 -4.97
N LEU A 16 -4.55 -25.97 -5.54
CA LEU A 16 -4.21 -26.52 -6.85
C LEU A 16 -3.65 -27.94 -6.67
N LEU A 17 -4.36 -28.93 -7.18
CA LEU A 17 -3.93 -30.33 -7.24
C LEU A 17 -2.89 -30.49 -8.36
N LEU A 18 -1.66 -30.80 -8.01
CA LEU A 18 -0.61 -31.23 -8.94
C LEU A 18 -0.70 -32.73 -9.17
N ALA A 19 -1.06 -33.09 -10.39
CA ALA A 19 -0.96 -34.47 -10.88
C ALA A 19 0.50 -34.80 -11.21
N GLY A 20 1.02 -35.84 -10.59
CA GLY A 20 2.37 -36.31 -10.82
C GLY A 20 2.56 -36.98 -12.19
N SER A 21 3.68 -36.65 -12.85
CA SER A 21 4.19 -37.40 -13.99
C SER A 21 5.61 -37.86 -13.70
N THR A 22 5.78 -39.18 -13.67
CA THR A 22 7.05 -39.87 -13.50
C THR A 22 7.85 -39.85 -14.80
N LEU A 23 9.13 -39.51 -14.76
CA LEU A 23 10.10 -39.78 -15.82
C LEU A 23 11.24 -40.65 -15.30
N PRO A 24 11.79 -41.56 -16.16
CA PRO A 24 12.76 -42.55 -15.74
C PRO A 24 14.21 -42.02 -15.74
N ALA A 25 15.00 -42.63 -14.87
CA ALA A 25 16.42 -42.41 -14.71
C ALA A 25 17.24 -42.99 -15.89
N ILE A 26 18.26 -42.27 -16.31
CA ILE A 26 19.38 -42.81 -17.10
C ILE A 26 20.69 -42.46 -16.35
N ALA A 27 21.53 -43.49 -16.25
CA ALA A 27 22.74 -43.54 -15.44
C ALA A 27 24.00 -43.00 -16.17
N ALA A 28 24.87 -42.43 -15.33
CA ALA A 28 26.33 -42.44 -15.25
C ALA A 28 27.20 -42.32 -16.53
N ALA A 29 28.16 -41.39 -16.49
CA ALA A 29 29.57 -41.62 -16.74
C ALA A 29 30.47 -40.55 -16.14
N ASP A 30 31.47 -41.03 -15.47
CA ASP A 30 32.59 -40.48 -14.75
C ASP A 30 33.58 -39.67 -15.60
N LYS A 31 34.19 -38.60 -15.08
CA LYS A 31 35.64 -38.32 -15.04
C LYS A 31 36.02 -36.95 -14.48
N ALA A 32 36.71 -37.04 -13.42
CA ALA A 32 37.95 -36.34 -12.94
C ALA A 32 38.20 -34.85 -13.19
N GLU A 33 38.27 -34.12 -12.06
CA GLU A 33 39.43 -33.38 -11.51
C GLU A 33 39.95 -32.13 -12.25
N ALA A 34 39.70 -30.94 -11.63
CA ALA A 34 40.75 -29.94 -11.35
C ALA A 34 40.25 -28.94 -10.29
N ALA A 35 40.97 -28.85 -9.18
CA ALA A 35 40.76 -27.93 -8.09
C ALA A 35 41.23 -26.50 -8.45
N VAL A 36 40.44 -25.47 -8.10
CA VAL A 36 40.88 -24.08 -7.99
C VAL A 36 40.18 -23.44 -6.75
N PRO A 37 40.86 -22.53 -5.99
CA PRO A 37 40.59 -22.32 -4.59
C PRO A 37 39.42 -21.35 -4.27
N ALA A 38 38.90 -21.53 -3.05
CA ALA A 38 37.83 -20.77 -2.45
C ALA A 38 38.10 -19.26 -2.43
N ALA A 39 37.19 -18.50 -3.04
CA ALA A 39 36.99 -17.09 -2.76
C ALA A 39 35.62 -16.91 -2.13
N HIS A 40 35.58 -16.15 -1.03
CA HIS A 40 34.45 -15.83 -0.19
C HIS A 40 33.16 -15.56 -0.99
N ALA A 41 32.20 -16.47 -0.92
CA ALA A 41 30.80 -16.18 -1.28
C ALA A 41 30.12 -15.65 -0.03
N GLN A 42 29.87 -14.35 0.00
CA GLN A 42 28.93 -13.75 0.93
C GLN A 42 27.54 -14.31 0.59
N HIS A 43 26.93 -14.97 1.57
CA HIS A 43 25.53 -15.38 1.53
C HIS A 43 24.64 -14.14 1.31
N LEU A 44 24.22 -13.93 0.08
CA LEU A 44 23.01 -13.18 -0.19
C LEU A 44 21.85 -14.10 0.20
N ASN A 45 21.14 -13.75 1.27
CA ASN A 45 19.88 -14.37 1.64
C ASN A 45 18.92 -14.19 0.45
N GLU A 46 18.62 -15.28 -0.25
CA GLU A 46 17.50 -15.31 -1.17
C GLU A 46 16.21 -15.19 -0.35
N PRO A 47 15.31 -14.24 -0.68
CA PRO A 47 13.99 -14.24 -0.07
C PRO A 47 13.23 -15.46 -0.60
N SER A 48 12.91 -16.37 0.33
CA SER A 48 11.99 -17.48 0.08
C SER A 48 10.68 -16.92 -0.50
N ALA A 49 10.33 -17.35 -1.69
CA ALA A 49 9.05 -17.04 -2.31
C ALA A 49 7.93 -17.68 -1.48
N THR A 50 7.41 -16.96 -0.50
CA THR A 50 6.13 -17.26 0.15
C THR A 50 5.02 -16.67 -0.69
N GLN A 51 4.22 -17.55 -1.19
CA GLN A 51 2.99 -17.40 -1.94
C GLN A 51 1.99 -16.55 -1.14
N GLY A 52 1.39 -15.53 -1.78
CA GLY A 52 0.28 -14.75 -1.24
C GLY A 52 0.68 -13.29 -0.97
N GLY A 53 0.23 -12.39 -1.85
CA GLY A 53 0.50 -10.98 -1.87
C GLY A 53 0.13 -10.22 -0.60
N GLU A 54 1.03 -10.08 0.33
CA GLU A 54 0.94 -9.19 1.49
C GLU A 54 2.34 -8.88 2.07
N GLY A 55 3.40 -9.14 1.28
CA GLY A 55 4.79 -8.98 1.73
C GLY A 55 5.27 -7.52 1.86
N GLY A 56 4.54 -6.55 1.32
CA GLY A 56 4.93 -5.14 1.31
C GLY A 56 4.55 -4.38 2.59
N GLU A 57 3.48 -4.79 3.27
CA GLU A 57 2.90 -4.05 4.40
C GLU A 57 3.34 -4.55 5.79
N ALA A 58 4.51 -5.16 5.90
CA ALA A 58 5.06 -5.67 7.17
C ALA A 58 5.17 -4.61 8.30
N GLY A 59 4.59 -3.43 8.08
CA GLY A 59 4.45 -2.34 9.03
C GLY A 59 5.57 -1.31 8.87
N TYR A 60 5.17 -0.09 8.55
CA TYR A 60 6.09 1.05 8.61
C TYR A 60 6.67 1.19 10.02
N THR A 61 8.00 1.28 10.12
CA THR A 61 8.72 1.47 11.38
C THR A 61 9.45 2.81 11.39
N HIS A 62 9.37 3.52 12.49
CA HIS A 62 10.06 4.79 12.71
C HIS A 62 10.30 4.98 14.21
N GLU A 63 11.30 5.78 14.61
CA GLU A 63 11.58 6.06 16.01
C GLU A 63 10.46 6.88 16.68
N ASP A 64 9.80 7.78 15.94
CA ASP A 64 8.64 8.53 16.42
C ASP A 64 7.35 7.70 16.24
N PRO A 65 6.70 7.26 17.35
CA PRO A 65 5.46 6.49 17.29
C PRO A 65 4.28 7.27 16.71
N ASP A 66 4.32 8.61 16.74
CA ASP A 66 3.29 9.42 16.09
C ASP A 66 3.45 9.41 14.56
N GLN A 67 4.68 9.32 14.07
CA GLN A 67 4.95 9.14 12.65
C GLN A 67 4.45 7.77 12.17
N VAL A 68 4.69 6.70 12.94
CA VAL A 68 4.18 5.35 12.64
C VAL A 68 2.65 5.35 12.59
N PHE A 69 2.00 5.95 13.58
CA PHE A 69 0.55 6.02 13.64
C PHE A 69 -0.03 6.83 12.48
N ALA A 70 0.56 8.00 12.16
CA ALA A 70 0.14 8.82 11.03
C ALA A 70 0.24 8.07 9.69
N VAL A 71 1.37 7.39 9.44
CA VAL A 71 1.58 6.64 8.20
C VAL A 71 0.59 5.49 8.08
N ASN A 72 0.32 4.72 9.14
CA ASN A 72 -0.67 3.64 9.09
C ASN A 72 -2.11 4.15 8.82
N LEU A 73 -2.49 5.31 9.37
CA LEU A 73 -3.75 5.97 9.03
C LEU A 73 -3.80 6.36 7.53
N LEU A 74 -2.70 6.89 7.01
CA LEU A 74 -2.61 7.35 5.64
C LEU A 74 -2.54 6.19 4.63
N LEU A 75 -1.89 5.05 4.97
CA LEU A 75 -1.94 3.82 4.18
C LEU A 75 -3.37 3.30 4.09
N SER A 76 -4.08 3.20 5.24
CA SER A 76 -5.50 2.83 5.23
C SER A 76 -6.32 3.75 4.32
N LYS A 77 -6.04 5.06 4.32
CA LYS A 77 -6.70 6.03 3.43
C LYS A 77 -6.41 5.75 1.95
N GLY A 78 -5.21 5.29 1.60
CA GLY A 78 -4.84 4.91 0.23
C GLY A 78 -5.66 3.73 -0.29
N HIS A 79 -5.76 2.64 0.47
CA HIS A 79 -6.60 1.50 0.12
C HIS A 79 -8.07 1.88 -0.04
N LEU A 80 -8.61 2.66 0.92
CA LEU A 80 -10.02 3.09 0.87
C LEU A 80 -10.30 4.02 -0.32
N HIS A 81 -9.32 4.83 -0.75
CA HIS A 81 -9.44 5.62 -1.97
C HIS A 81 -9.60 4.71 -3.20
N ILE A 82 -8.75 3.70 -3.35
CA ILE A 82 -8.87 2.74 -4.47
C ILE A 82 -10.19 1.97 -4.39
N ALA A 83 -10.62 1.53 -3.21
CA ALA A 83 -11.90 0.87 -3.01
C ALA A 83 -13.08 1.74 -3.53
N HIS A 84 -13.08 3.03 -3.18
CA HIS A 84 -14.11 3.99 -3.63
C HIS A 84 -14.07 4.19 -5.15
N GLU A 85 -12.88 4.39 -5.75
CA GLU A 85 -12.73 4.58 -7.19
C GLU A 85 -13.20 3.33 -7.98
N MET A 86 -12.80 2.13 -7.52
CA MET A 86 -13.19 0.87 -8.16
C MET A 86 -14.69 0.58 -8.05
N ALA A 87 -15.30 0.87 -6.90
CA ALA A 87 -16.76 0.80 -6.76
C ALA A 87 -17.45 1.80 -7.71
N GLY A 88 -16.88 3.00 -7.85
CA GLY A 88 -17.36 4.04 -8.76
C GLY A 88 -17.42 3.63 -10.22
N VAL A 89 -16.53 2.75 -10.68
CA VAL A 89 -16.51 2.19 -12.04
C VAL A 89 -17.12 0.79 -12.13
N GLY A 90 -17.71 0.27 -11.03
CA GLY A 90 -18.41 -1.01 -11.00
C GLY A 90 -17.50 -2.24 -10.85
N ARG A 91 -16.23 -2.06 -10.50
CA ARG A 91 -15.26 -3.14 -10.24
C ARG A 91 -15.38 -3.59 -8.77
N TRP A 92 -16.52 -4.18 -8.43
CA TRP A 92 -16.94 -4.47 -7.05
C TRP A 92 -16.06 -5.48 -6.32
N ASP A 93 -15.53 -6.47 -7.03
CA ASP A 93 -14.59 -7.47 -6.53
C ASP A 93 -13.27 -6.83 -6.06
N ILE A 94 -12.73 -5.97 -6.88
CA ILE A 94 -11.50 -5.21 -6.59
C ILE A 94 -11.76 -4.21 -5.46
N ALA A 95 -12.87 -3.46 -5.56
CA ALA A 95 -13.26 -2.52 -4.52
C ALA A 95 -13.39 -3.20 -3.14
N ALA A 96 -13.98 -4.40 -3.10
CA ALA A 96 -14.12 -5.17 -1.86
C ALA A 96 -12.75 -5.60 -1.30
N ALA A 97 -11.82 -6.05 -2.14
CA ALA A 97 -10.47 -6.42 -1.71
C ALA A 97 -9.78 -5.24 -1.03
N HIS A 98 -9.71 -4.06 -1.68
CA HIS A 98 -9.09 -2.88 -1.10
C HIS A 98 -9.80 -2.35 0.15
N ALA A 99 -11.14 -2.43 0.24
CA ALA A 99 -11.86 -2.01 1.44
C ALA A 99 -11.61 -2.93 2.64
N GLN A 100 -11.37 -4.23 2.39
CA GLN A 100 -11.12 -5.22 3.43
C GLN A 100 -9.70 -5.13 4.01
N HIS A 101 -8.70 -4.71 3.23
CA HIS A 101 -7.31 -4.60 3.68
C HIS A 101 -7.16 -3.82 5.00
N PRO A 102 -7.61 -2.56 5.11
CA PRO A 102 -7.50 -1.83 6.38
C PRO A 102 -8.24 -2.50 7.54
N ALA A 103 -9.37 -3.15 7.26
CA ALA A 103 -10.19 -3.80 8.29
C ALA A 103 -9.53 -5.07 8.84
N ALA A 104 -8.89 -5.87 7.97
CA ALA A 104 -8.31 -7.15 8.34
C ALA A 104 -6.91 -7.04 8.92
N GLU A 105 -6.10 -6.07 8.47
CA GLU A 105 -4.66 -6.08 8.72
C GLU A 105 -4.16 -4.89 9.52
N THR A 106 -4.71 -3.71 9.25
CA THR A 106 -4.19 -2.45 9.80
C THR A 106 -4.96 -2.01 11.04
N TYR A 107 -6.28 -2.20 11.08
CA TYR A 107 -7.13 -1.63 12.13
C TYR A 107 -6.80 -2.18 13.52
N ASP A 108 -6.46 -3.46 13.65
CA ASP A 108 -6.08 -4.04 14.95
C ASP A 108 -4.82 -3.40 15.53
N LYS A 109 -3.88 -2.99 14.70
CA LYS A 109 -2.68 -2.23 15.10
C LYS A 109 -3.03 -0.77 15.45
N LEU A 110 -4.01 -0.18 14.78
CA LEU A 110 -4.46 1.20 15.01
C LEU A 110 -5.32 1.34 16.27
N ARG A 111 -6.14 0.37 16.62
CA ARG A 111 -7.10 0.42 17.75
C ARG A 111 -6.44 0.84 19.09
N PRO A 112 -5.33 0.22 19.56
CA PRO A 112 -4.66 0.64 20.78
C PRO A 112 -4.08 2.06 20.69
N GLU A 113 -3.57 2.44 19.52
CA GLU A 113 -2.97 3.75 19.29
C GLU A 113 -4.01 4.87 19.19
N LEU A 114 -5.20 4.59 18.64
CA LEU A 114 -6.37 5.48 18.69
C LEU A 114 -6.76 5.77 20.15
N LYS A 115 -6.90 4.72 20.97
CA LYS A 115 -7.24 4.85 22.39
C LYS A 115 -6.20 5.68 23.15
N LYS A 116 -4.92 5.41 22.94
CA LYS A 116 -3.81 6.14 23.58
C LYS A 116 -3.84 7.63 23.29
N ARG A 117 -4.27 8.02 22.09
CA ARG A 117 -4.35 9.42 21.64
C ARG A 117 -5.72 10.06 21.87
N ASN A 118 -6.61 9.36 22.54
CA ASN A 118 -7.99 9.80 22.75
C ASN A 118 -8.67 10.20 21.42
N ALA A 119 -8.38 9.43 20.36
CA ALA A 119 -9.03 9.53 19.07
C ALA A 119 -10.21 8.55 18.99
N ALA A 120 -11.25 8.93 18.27
CA ALA A 120 -12.43 8.09 18.11
C ALA A 120 -12.08 6.84 17.26
N SER A 121 -12.69 5.68 17.60
CA SER A 121 -12.70 4.51 16.75
C SER A 121 -13.42 4.83 15.43
N PHE A 122 -12.99 4.18 14.35
CA PHE A 122 -13.69 4.23 13.05
C PHE A 122 -14.01 2.83 12.49
N GLU A 123 -13.99 1.82 13.36
CA GLU A 123 -14.27 0.43 13.01
C GLU A 123 -15.68 0.28 12.42
N ALA A 124 -16.68 0.93 13.04
CA ALA A 124 -18.05 0.86 12.56
C ALA A 124 -18.21 1.51 11.18
N GLU A 125 -17.55 2.63 10.92
CA GLU A 125 -17.57 3.31 9.63
C GLU A 125 -16.84 2.49 8.55
N LEU A 126 -15.76 1.81 8.93
CA LEU A 126 -15.03 0.91 8.05
C LEU A 126 -15.90 -0.30 7.66
N ASP A 127 -16.55 -0.93 8.64
CA ASP A 127 -17.51 -2.02 8.40
C ASP A 127 -18.66 -1.58 7.48
N LEU A 128 -19.20 -0.38 7.70
CA LEU A 128 -20.27 0.18 6.84
C LEU A 128 -19.81 0.35 5.38
N LEU A 129 -18.58 0.77 5.16
CA LEU A 129 -18.04 0.90 3.81
C LEU A 129 -17.83 -0.49 3.16
N VAL A 130 -17.25 -1.44 3.90
CA VAL A 130 -17.07 -2.82 3.43
C VAL A 130 -18.42 -3.44 3.06
N ASP A 131 -19.44 -3.30 3.93
CA ASP A 131 -20.78 -3.81 3.68
C ASP A 131 -21.43 -3.12 2.45
N ALA A 132 -21.31 -1.79 2.32
CA ALA A 132 -21.86 -1.05 1.18
C ALA A 132 -21.26 -1.50 -0.16
N ILE A 133 -19.95 -1.76 -0.20
CA ILE A 133 -19.25 -2.25 -1.39
C ILE A 133 -19.61 -3.72 -1.67
N THR A 134 -19.59 -4.58 -0.66
CA THR A 134 -19.87 -6.01 -0.80
C THR A 134 -21.32 -6.27 -1.26
N GLU A 135 -22.25 -5.48 -0.74
CA GLU A 135 -23.67 -5.54 -1.13
C GLU A 135 -23.98 -4.77 -2.42
N LYS A 136 -22.96 -4.14 -3.04
CA LYS A 136 -23.07 -3.33 -4.26
C LYS A 136 -24.14 -2.26 -4.15
N LYS A 137 -24.13 -1.54 -3.01
CA LYS A 137 -25.09 -0.45 -2.74
C LYS A 137 -25.00 0.65 -3.82
N PRO A 138 -26.05 1.50 -3.94
CA PRO A 138 -26.01 2.66 -4.80
C PRO A 138 -24.74 3.49 -4.54
N ARG A 139 -24.18 4.09 -5.62
CA ARG A 139 -22.93 4.89 -5.54
C ARG A 139 -22.96 5.94 -4.45
N GLU A 140 -24.11 6.55 -4.24
CA GLU A 140 -24.28 7.58 -3.21
C GLU A 140 -24.10 7.03 -1.79
N GLU A 141 -24.60 5.83 -1.51
CA GLU A 141 -24.41 5.18 -0.21
C GLU A 141 -22.96 4.78 0.02
N VAL A 142 -22.28 4.23 -1.02
CA VAL A 142 -20.84 3.94 -0.97
C VAL A 142 -20.02 5.21 -0.72
N ARG A 143 -20.35 6.31 -1.41
CA ARG A 143 -19.68 7.60 -1.24
C ARG A 143 -19.85 8.13 0.19
N GLN A 144 -21.06 8.07 0.75
CA GLN A 144 -21.33 8.53 2.11
C GLN A 144 -20.58 7.68 3.16
N ALA A 145 -20.54 6.35 2.99
CA ALA A 145 -19.78 5.47 3.87
C ALA A 145 -18.27 5.76 3.78
N TYR A 146 -17.74 5.95 2.55
CA TYR A 146 -16.35 6.35 2.32
C TYR A 146 -16.02 7.69 3.00
N GLU A 147 -16.82 8.73 2.77
CA GLU A 147 -16.60 10.05 3.37
C GLU A 147 -16.64 9.99 4.91
N SER A 148 -17.52 9.15 5.48
CA SER A 148 -17.63 8.97 6.92
C SER A 148 -16.35 8.39 7.52
N VAL A 149 -15.81 7.29 6.94
CA VAL A 149 -14.56 6.68 7.44
C VAL A 149 -13.36 7.60 7.24
N ILE A 150 -13.27 8.28 6.09
CA ILE A 150 -12.18 9.24 5.83
C ILE A 150 -12.20 10.40 6.83
N ALA A 151 -13.38 10.95 7.15
CA ALA A 151 -13.49 12.02 8.15
C ALA A 151 -13.00 11.58 9.55
N LYS A 152 -13.22 10.31 9.92
CA LYS A 152 -12.70 9.74 11.17
C LYS A 152 -11.19 9.56 11.16
N ILE A 153 -10.63 9.08 10.05
CA ILE A 153 -9.19 8.96 9.85
C ILE A 153 -8.53 10.35 9.94
N ASP A 154 -9.09 11.33 9.24
CA ASP A 154 -8.57 12.71 9.25
C ASP A 154 -8.67 13.35 10.65
N ALA A 155 -9.75 13.07 11.39
CA ALA A 155 -9.88 13.52 12.77
C ALA A 155 -8.84 12.86 13.70
N ALA A 156 -8.52 11.58 13.50
CA ALA A 156 -7.48 10.88 14.26
C ALA A 156 -6.08 11.46 13.94
N LEU A 157 -5.79 11.72 12.68
CA LEU A 157 -4.55 12.37 12.23
C LEU A 157 -4.43 13.78 12.84
N GLY A 158 -5.52 14.55 12.84
CA GLY A 158 -5.59 15.88 13.44
C GLY A 158 -5.27 15.92 14.93
N LYS A 159 -5.45 14.82 15.69
CA LYS A 159 -5.03 14.73 17.10
C LYS A 159 -3.52 14.87 17.27
N ILE A 160 -2.75 14.24 16.41
CA ILE A 160 -1.27 14.35 16.45
C ILE A 160 -0.85 15.74 15.98
N GLU A 161 -1.40 16.18 14.88
CA GLU A 161 -1.06 17.42 14.22
C GLU A 161 -1.35 18.64 15.12
N SER A 162 -2.46 18.63 15.83
CA SER A 162 -2.81 19.69 16.78
C SER A 162 -1.94 19.70 18.03
N ALA A 163 -1.49 18.53 18.50
CA ALA A 163 -0.69 18.40 19.71
C ALA A 163 0.76 18.86 19.53
N LYS A 164 1.34 18.66 18.35
CA LYS A 164 2.76 18.95 18.06
C LYS A 164 2.99 20.24 17.28
N GLY A 165 1.94 20.83 16.71
CA GLY A 165 2.11 21.78 15.61
C GLY A 165 2.59 21.05 14.35
N VAL A 166 1.85 21.16 13.25
CA VAL A 166 2.22 20.44 12.02
C VAL A 166 3.45 21.06 11.41
N SER A 167 4.61 20.42 11.55
CA SER A 167 5.80 20.88 10.87
C SER A 167 5.81 20.42 9.40
N PRO A 168 6.30 21.22 8.46
CA PRO A 168 6.48 20.79 7.08
C PRO A 168 7.31 19.51 6.97
N ALA A 169 8.29 19.33 7.85
CA ALA A 169 9.12 18.12 7.92
C ALA A 169 8.31 16.88 8.28
N PHE A 170 7.34 16.97 9.22
CA PHE A 170 6.45 15.84 9.58
C PHE A 170 5.55 15.45 8.41
N ILE A 171 4.96 16.45 7.74
CA ILE A 171 4.12 16.22 6.54
C ILE A 171 4.95 15.55 5.45
N MET A 172 6.14 16.09 5.15
CA MET A 172 7.02 15.56 4.11
C MET A 172 7.51 14.15 4.44
N SER A 173 7.89 13.88 5.70
CA SER A 173 8.31 12.56 6.16
C SER A 173 7.20 11.52 5.97
N SER A 174 5.94 11.86 6.35
CA SER A 174 4.81 10.95 6.15
C SER A 174 4.51 10.72 4.66
N ALA A 175 4.59 11.77 3.83
CA ALA A 175 4.41 11.62 2.38
C ALA A 175 5.52 10.77 1.74
N MET A 176 6.77 10.91 2.18
CA MET A 176 7.88 10.10 1.70
C MET A 176 7.74 8.63 2.12
N ALA A 177 7.22 8.36 3.32
CA ALA A 177 6.92 6.99 3.75
C ALA A 177 5.88 6.34 2.83
N LEU A 178 4.81 7.06 2.47
CA LEU A 178 3.80 6.59 1.51
C LEU A 178 4.39 6.33 0.13
N LEU A 179 5.26 7.22 -0.37
CA LEU A 179 5.91 7.02 -1.67
C LEU A 179 6.87 5.84 -1.67
N LYS A 180 7.55 5.56 -0.55
CA LYS A 180 8.38 4.36 -0.39
C LYS A 180 7.53 3.09 -0.40
N GLN A 181 6.38 3.10 0.28
CA GLN A 181 5.44 1.98 0.21
C GLN A 181 4.91 1.83 -1.22
N ALA A 182 4.49 2.91 -1.88
CA ALA A 182 4.09 2.89 -3.28
C ALA A 182 5.18 2.28 -4.19
N SER A 183 6.47 2.51 -3.90
CA SER A 183 7.58 1.89 -4.63
C SER A 183 7.63 0.38 -4.42
N ALA A 184 7.42 -0.09 -3.19
CA ALA A 184 7.41 -1.51 -2.86
C ALA A 184 6.26 -2.22 -3.59
N GLU A 185 5.05 -1.68 -3.52
CA GLU A 185 3.87 -2.25 -4.20
C GLU A 185 4.01 -2.21 -5.72
N TYR A 186 4.59 -1.14 -6.26
CA TYR A 186 4.81 -1.05 -7.72
C TYR A 186 5.75 -2.15 -8.23
N VAL A 187 6.80 -2.49 -7.48
CA VAL A 187 7.74 -3.58 -7.83
C VAL A 187 7.07 -4.95 -7.76
N ILE A 188 6.11 -5.14 -6.85
CA ILE A 188 5.31 -6.38 -6.77
C ILE A 188 4.25 -6.39 -7.89
N GLY A 189 3.65 -5.24 -8.16
CA GLY A 189 2.58 -5.06 -9.13
C GLY A 189 3.02 -5.13 -10.59
N VAL A 190 4.27 -4.77 -10.89
CA VAL A 190 4.79 -4.61 -12.26
C VAL A 190 6.05 -5.44 -12.45
N SER A 191 6.16 -6.12 -13.58
CA SER A 191 7.37 -6.81 -14.01
C SER A 191 7.60 -6.59 -15.49
N GLU A 192 8.81 -6.19 -15.87
CA GLU A 192 9.18 -5.89 -17.27
C GLU A 192 8.20 -4.88 -17.93
N GLY A 193 7.74 -3.89 -17.18
CA GLY A 193 6.79 -2.89 -17.66
C GLY A 193 5.38 -3.43 -17.93
N LYS A 194 4.99 -4.53 -17.31
CA LYS A 194 3.64 -5.10 -17.40
C LYS A 194 3.05 -5.34 -16.03
N VAL A 195 1.76 -5.12 -15.89
CA VAL A 195 1.03 -5.43 -14.66
C VAL A 195 0.96 -6.95 -14.49
N VAL A 196 1.56 -7.45 -13.41
CA VAL A 196 1.58 -8.86 -13.01
C VAL A 196 0.79 -9.13 -11.73
N ASN A 197 0.59 -8.10 -10.89
CA ASN A 197 -0.33 -8.10 -9.76
C ASN A 197 -1.11 -6.78 -9.76
N LEU A 198 -2.37 -6.85 -10.14
CA LEU A 198 -3.21 -5.64 -10.31
C LEU A 198 -3.50 -4.96 -8.98
N GLN A 199 -3.66 -5.73 -7.90
CA GLN A 199 -3.96 -5.19 -6.57
C GLN A 199 -2.82 -4.30 -6.10
N GLU A 200 -1.58 -4.80 -6.10
CA GLU A 200 -0.41 -4.05 -5.66
C GLU A 200 -0.11 -2.84 -6.57
N TYR A 201 -0.33 -2.99 -7.88
CA TYR A 201 -0.26 -1.86 -8.80
C TYR A 201 -1.24 -0.73 -8.42
N GLN A 202 -2.45 -1.09 -7.99
CA GLN A 202 -3.48 -0.14 -7.56
C GLN A 202 -3.15 0.44 -6.18
N ASP A 203 -2.63 -0.35 -5.24
CA ASP A 203 -2.18 0.14 -3.93
C ASP A 203 -1.06 1.16 -4.06
N ALA A 204 -0.09 0.90 -4.93
CA ALA A 204 0.94 1.89 -5.26
C ALA A 204 0.34 3.22 -5.73
N ASN A 205 -0.73 3.19 -6.53
CA ASN A 205 -1.46 4.40 -6.95
C ASN A 205 -2.15 5.09 -5.77
N GLY A 206 -2.86 4.33 -4.94
CA GLY A 206 -3.55 4.86 -3.76
C GLY A 206 -2.61 5.57 -2.79
N PHE A 207 -1.46 4.97 -2.50
CA PHE A 207 -0.45 5.55 -1.62
C PHE A 207 0.19 6.80 -2.22
N ALA A 208 0.49 6.80 -3.52
CA ALA A 208 1.00 7.99 -4.20
C ALA A 208 -0.03 9.13 -4.24
N TRP A 209 -1.32 8.80 -4.40
CA TRP A 209 -2.41 9.78 -4.33
C TRP A 209 -2.49 10.43 -2.94
N VAL A 210 -2.43 9.65 -1.85
CA VAL A 210 -2.43 10.20 -0.48
C VAL A 210 -1.18 11.04 -0.23
N ALA A 211 -0.01 10.61 -0.71
CA ALA A 211 1.22 11.40 -0.60
C ALA A 211 1.10 12.76 -1.32
N ASP A 212 0.49 12.81 -2.51
CA ASP A 212 0.22 14.06 -3.23
C ASP A 212 -0.69 14.98 -2.43
N GLN A 213 -1.78 14.47 -1.83
CA GLN A 213 -2.66 15.23 -0.97
C GLN A 213 -1.94 15.78 0.27
N ARG A 214 -1.06 15.00 0.88
CA ARG A 214 -0.24 15.45 2.02
C ARG A 214 0.69 16.59 1.63
N ILE A 215 1.39 16.47 0.52
CA ILE A 215 2.30 17.51 0.01
C ILE A 215 1.53 18.76 -0.43
N ALA A 216 0.31 18.59 -0.96
CA ALA A 216 -0.55 19.71 -1.33
C ALA A 216 -0.95 20.60 -0.13
N SER A 217 -0.97 20.05 1.10
CA SER A 217 -1.28 20.79 2.33
C SER A 217 -0.14 21.69 2.82
N LEU A 218 1.07 21.56 2.25
CA LEU A 218 2.21 22.41 2.59
C LEU A 218 2.04 23.84 2.05
N ASP A 219 2.59 24.82 2.80
CA ASP A 219 2.63 26.19 2.35
C ASP A 219 3.29 26.28 0.95
N PRO A 220 2.59 26.84 -0.04
CA PRO A 220 3.13 26.99 -1.39
C PRO A 220 4.48 27.73 -1.45
N ALA A 221 4.80 28.58 -0.46
CA ALA A 221 6.06 29.29 -0.36
C ALA A 221 7.22 28.44 0.18
N SER A 222 6.98 27.16 0.55
CA SER A 222 8.03 26.29 1.08
C SER A 222 9.16 26.06 0.07
N PRO A 223 10.42 26.29 0.44
CA PRO A 223 11.55 26.15 -0.49
C PRO A 223 11.65 24.72 -1.07
N GLY A 224 11.73 24.61 -2.39
CA GLY A 224 11.87 23.34 -3.10
C GLY A 224 10.55 22.59 -3.33
N LEU A 225 9.41 23.10 -2.84
CA LEU A 225 8.12 22.45 -2.99
C LEU A 225 7.66 22.38 -4.45
N ASP A 226 7.93 23.39 -5.26
CA ASP A 226 7.56 23.40 -6.68
C ASP A 226 8.26 22.28 -7.46
N GLU A 227 9.54 22.01 -7.15
CA GLU A 227 10.26 20.89 -7.76
C GLU A 227 9.67 19.54 -7.36
N VAL A 228 9.26 19.36 -6.11
CA VAL A 228 8.59 18.16 -5.60
C VAL A 228 7.23 17.97 -6.30
N ARG A 229 6.43 19.03 -6.41
CA ARG A 229 5.12 19.00 -7.10
C ARG A 229 5.25 18.65 -8.58
N ALA A 230 6.26 19.20 -9.27
CA ALA A 230 6.53 18.86 -10.67
C ALA A 230 6.88 17.38 -10.85
N LEU A 231 7.69 16.81 -9.93
CA LEU A 231 8.02 15.40 -9.95
C LEU A 231 6.82 14.50 -9.59
N LEU A 232 5.95 14.93 -8.67
CA LEU A 232 4.69 14.24 -8.37
C LEU A 232 3.75 14.23 -9.56
N ALA A 233 3.62 15.35 -10.27
CA ALA A 233 2.85 15.41 -11.50
C ALA A 233 3.39 14.44 -12.57
N LYS A 234 4.72 14.34 -12.70
CA LYS A 234 5.36 13.32 -13.53
C LYS A 234 5.04 11.91 -13.04
N LEU A 235 5.17 11.63 -11.75
CA LEU A 235 4.85 10.33 -11.17
C LEU A 235 3.41 9.92 -11.50
N LYS A 236 2.45 10.83 -11.33
CA LYS A 236 1.04 10.59 -11.66
C LYS A 236 0.81 10.31 -13.15
N SER A 237 1.62 10.87 -14.04
CA SER A 237 1.53 10.58 -15.48
C SER A 237 2.02 9.17 -15.87
N LEU A 238 2.69 8.45 -14.96
CA LEU A 238 3.12 7.07 -15.20
C LEU A 238 2.01 6.05 -14.98
N TRP A 239 0.89 6.46 -14.35
CA TRP A 239 -0.24 5.58 -14.08
C TRP A 239 -1.21 5.50 -15.23
N SER A 240 -1.77 4.30 -15.42
CA SER A 240 -2.94 4.09 -16.28
C SER A 240 -4.13 3.68 -15.42
N ALA A 241 -5.16 4.53 -15.38
CA ALA A 241 -6.39 4.25 -14.63
C ALA A 241 -7.18 3.05 -15.19
N SER A 242 -6.93 2.67 -16.45
CA SER A 242 -7.55 1.53 -17.13
C SER A 242 -6.65 0.31 -17.20
N ALA A 243 -5.55 0.27 -16.43
CA ALA A 243 -4.66 -0.88 -16.43
C ALA A 243 -5.36 -2.14 -15.89
N GLU A 244 -5.12 -3.24 -16.58
CA GLU A 244 -5.57 -4.59 -16.24
C GLU A 244 -4.36 -5.51 -16.18
N MET A 245 -4.55 -6.75 -15.74
CA MET A 245 -3.48 -7.76 -15.78
C MET A 245 -2.89 -7.86 -17.19
N GLY A 246 -1.56 -7.80 -17.28
CA GLY A 246 -0.83 -7.84 -18.55
C GLY A 246 -0.76 -6.50 -19.31
N SER A 247 -1.41 -5.43 -18.81
CA SER A 247 -1.30 -4.08 -19.40
C SER A 247 0.15 -3.62 -19.41
N VAL A 248 0.57 -2.97 -20.50
CA VAL A 248 1.86 -2.28 -20.56
C VAL A 248 1.75 -0.96 -19.83
N VAL A 249 2.63 -0.76 -18.86
CA VAL A 249 2.72 0.43 -18.00
C VAL A 249 4.15 0.95 -17.95
N ALA A 250 4.41 1.98 -17.18
CA ALA A 250 5.77 2.49 -17.01
C ALA A 250 6.70 1.41 -16.42
N PRO A 251 7.95 1.29 -16.89
CA PRO A 251 8.92 0.42 -16.25
C PRO A 251 9.16 0.80 -14.79
N GLU A 252 9.45 -0.19 -13.94
CA GLU A 252 9.74 0.00 -12.51
C GLU A 252 10.85 1.02 -12.29
N THR A 253 11.85 1.05 -13.16
CA THR A 253 12.97 2.00 -13.10
C THR A 253 12.54 3.45 -13.24
N ASP A 254 11.53 3.75 -14.04
CA ASP A 254 11.00 5.10 -14.23
C ASP A 254 10.23 5.57 -13.01
N PHE A 255 9.44 4.65 -12.43
CA PHE A 255 8.68 4.90 -11.22
C PHE A 255 9.60 5.14 -10.02
N LEU A 256 10.49 4.19 -9.71
CA LEU A 256 11.48 4.27 -8.64
C LEU A 256 12.42 5.47 -8.80
N GLY A 257 12.90 5.70 -10.03
CA GLY A 257 13.77 6.83 -10.32
C GLY A 257 13.08 8.19 -10.12
N THR A 258 11.77 8.27 -10.34
CA THR A 258 11.01 9.49 -10.07
C THR A 258 10.85 9.72 -8.57
N ILE A 259 10.53 8.70 -7.78
CA ILE A 259 10.43 8.78 -6.31
C ILE A 259 11.77 9.13 -5.67
N SER A 260 12.87 8.53 -6.14
CA SER A 260 14.21 8.88 -5.64
C SER A 260 14.56 10.36 -5.87
N ARG A 261 14.13 10.94 -6.99
CA ARG A 261 14.29 12.38 -7.24
C ARG A 261 13.42 13.23 -6.31
N ILE A 262 12.19 12.80 -6.02
CA ILE A 262 11.33 13.46 -5.04
C ILE A 262 12.02 13.44 -3.67
N GLU A 263 12.57 12.32 -3.23
CA GLU A 263 13.27 12.19 -1.94
C GLU A 263 14.45 13.17 -1.83
N LEU A 264 15.27 13.26 -2.87
CA LEU A 264 16.39 14.21 -2.91
C LEU A 264 15.95 15.68 -2.79
N LYS A 265 14.78 16.03 -3.35
CA LYS A 265 14.25 17.40 -3.27
C LYS A 265 13.53 17.65 -1.94
N ALA A 266 12.81 16.65 -1.43
CA ALA A 266 12.08 16.68 -0.17
C ALA A 266 13.02 17.00 1.02
N GLY A 267 14.26 16.54 1.01
CA GLY A 267 15.25 16.81 2.05
C GLY A 267 15.56 18.31 2.28
N LYS A 268 15.11 19.20 1.40
CA LYS A 268 15.24 20.67 1.54
C LYS A 268 14.05 21.31 2.29
N ILE A 269 12.95 20.60 2.44
CA ILE A 269 11.72 21.08 3.09
C ILE A 269 11.82 20.75 4.58
N LYS A 270 11.87 21.80 5.43
CA LYS A 270 12.06 21.69 6.88
C LYS A 270 10.86 22.22 7.64
#